data_f47dfa38edc1904d8369865170b04622
#
_entry.id   f47dfa38edc1904d8369865170b04622
#
_cell.length_a   1.000
_cell.length_b   1.000
_cell.length_c   1.000
_cell.angle_alpha   90.00
_cell.angle_beta   90.00
_cell.angle_gamma   90.00
#
_symmetry.space_group_name_H-M   'P 1'
#
loop_
_entity.id
_entity.type
_entity.pdbx_description
1 polymer ?
#
loop_
_entity_poly.entity_id
_entity_poly.type
_entity_poly.pdbx_seq_one_letter_code
_entity_poly.pdbx_strand_id
1 'polypeptide(L)'
;MRYSELIEGPLTKQSLVKQKSRLDTFIKKYEAGMPFVVLGDDKPTIRLKKDDEVLRLLKQGVIPDQFEMENGQMIRLRGLEKTGDFGGKGAGFSTRDEDAALGSINEMFAKLKGDKEEVPIDIGGRTVNVAKFVTTPGTPKSDFHAVDAAGNEVAWISHKKGSRAKDFGQWGGMSDREMKTVYERFPEAKEEILAFAKTVIDMTDGQIPRATTYAREIKNGILRGIAIYGIGFKGEPSKQNVDLVLQGDPVFDGNKLVSTGPHHSNGERVEGEFEPVLMAMYKGDRDNFGVKGARFSVYPKGGRKITKYI
;
A
#
# COMPACT_ATOMS: atom_id res chain seq x y z
N MET A 1 -35.41 1.23 -26.51
CA MET A 1 -35.34 0.84 -25.12
C MET A 1 -33.87 0.76 -24.71
N ARG A 2 -33.40 1.67 -23.85
CA ARG A 2 -32.03 1.64 -23.35
C ARG A 2 -31.96 0.57 -22.26
N TYR A 3 -30.94 -0.28 -22.29
CA TYR A 3 -30.73 -1.36 -21.30
C TYR A 3 -30.64 -0.87 -19.84
N SER A 4 -30.42 0.43 -19.63
CA SER A 4 -30.43 1.08 -18.31
C SER A 4 -31.82 1.16 -17.65
N GLU A 5 -32.89 0.93 -18.39
CA GLU A 5 -34.28 1.04 -17.87
C GLU A 5 -34.82 -0.29 -17.31
N LEU A 6 -34.02 -1.37 -17.38
CA LEU A 6 -34.48 -2.72 -17.03
C LEU A 6 -33.95 -3.26 -15.70
N ILE A 7 -33.18 -2.46 -14.94
CA ILE A 7 -32.53 -2.97 -13.71
C ILE A 7 -32.78 -2.02 -12.55
N GLU A 8 -34.01 -2.05 -12.06
CA GLU A 8 -34.31 -1.56 -10.71
C GLU A 8 -34.07 -2.69 -9.71
N GLY A 9 -32.88 -2.71 -9.07
CA GLY A 9 -32.55 -3.64 -8.01
C GLY A 9 -31.28 -4.46 -8.25
N PRO A 10 -30.74 -5.15 -7.23
CA PRO A 10 -29.59 -6.03 -7.39
C PRO A 10 -29.93 -7.21 -8.30
N LEU A 11 -29.07 -7.51 -9.28
CA LEU A 11 -29.23 -8.66 -10.16
C LEU A 11 -29.05 -9.97 -9.37
N THR A 12 -29.99 -10.88 -9.55
CA THR A 12 -29.86 -12.26 -9.06
C THR A 12 -28.99 -13.08 -10.02
N LYS A 13 -28.42 -14.19 -9.56
CA LYS A 13 -27.74 -15.17 -10.39
C LYS A 13 -28.58 -15.58 -11.60
N GLN A 14 -29.89 -15.82 -11.42
CA GLN A 14 -30.82 -16.19 -12.49
C GLN A 14 -30.97 -15.07 -13.55
N SER A 15 -30.98 -13.83 -13.14
CA SER A 15 -31.07 -12.70 -14.09
C SER A 15 -29.76 -12.49 -14.85
N LEU A 16 -28.61 -12.79 -14.24
CA LEU A 16 -27.31 -12.78 -14.92
C LEU A 16 -27.25 -13.85 -16.01
N VAL A 17 -27.68 -15.09 -15.72
CA VAL A 17 -27.71 -16.20 -16.67
C VAL A 17 -28.59 -15.89 -17.88
N LYS A 18 -29.75 -15.24 -17.66
CA LYS A 18 -30.68 -14.87 -18.74
C LYS A 18 -30.12 -13.82 -19.69
N GLN A 19 -29.12 -13.04 -19.27
CA GLN A 19 -28.65 -11.90 -20.07
C GLN A 19 -27.61 -12.26 -21.12
N LYS A 20 -26.69 -13.21 -20.88
CA LYS A 20 -25.71 -13.65 -21.90
C LYS A 20 -24.98 -14.94 -21.51
N SER A 21 -24.72 -15.81 -22.52
CA SER A 21 -24.00 -17.07 -22.37
C SER A 21 -22.58 -16.96 -21.79
N ARG A 22 -21.92 -15.80 -21.92
CA ARG A 22 -20.58 -15.58 -21.35
C ARG A 22 -20.60 -15.35 -19.83
N LEU A 23 -21.73 -14.95 -19.28
CA LEU A 23 -21.91 -14.88 -17.84
C LEU A 23 -21.97 -16.25 -17.19
N ASP A 24 -22.35 -17.30 -17.93
CA ASP A 24 -22.31 -18.68 -17.44
C ASP A 24 -20.91 -19.09 -17.02
N THR A 25 -19.89 -18.69 -17.79
CA THR A 25 -18.50 -18.98 -17.43
C THR A 25 -18.08 -18.27 -16.15
N PHE A 26 -18.54 -17.07 -15.94
CA PHE A 26 -18.30 -16.31 -14.72
C PHE A 26 -19.00 -16.97 -13.52
N ILE A 27 -20.27 -17.32 -13.66
CA ILE A 27 -21.06 -17.98 -12.62
C ILE A 27 -20.45 -19.32 -12.24
N LYS A 28 -20.06 -20.13 -13.24
CA LYS A 28 -19.36 -21.43 -13.00
C LYS A 28 -18.05 -21.25 -12.26
N LYS A 29 -17.26 -20.23 -12.58
CA LYS A 29 -16.04 -19.92 -11.83
C LYS A 29 -16.32 -19.51 -10.39
N TYR A 30 -17.40 -18.77 -10.17
CA TYR A 30 -17.84 -18.40 -8.84
C TYR A 30 -18.27 -19.63 -8.03
N GLU A 31 -19.09 -20.50 -8.60
CA GLU A 31 -19.56 -21.74 -7.98
C GLU A 31 -18.41 -22.74 -7.71
N ALA A 32 -17.37 -22.74 -8.54
CA ALA A 32 -16.16 -23.53 -8.34
C ALA A 32 -15.24 -23.01 -7.22
N GLY A 33 -15.68 -22.04 -6.42
CA GLY A 33 -14.91 -21.52 -5.29
C GLY A 33 -13.75 -20.62 -5.67
N MET A 34 -13.96 -19.74 -6.66
CA MET A 34 -12.96 -18.70 -6.96
C MET A 34 -12.61 -17.92 -5.69
N PRO A 35 -11.32 -17.62 -5.47
CA PRO A 35 -10.92 -16.85 -4.29
C PRO A 35 -11.53 -15.47 -4.34
N PHE A 36 -12.27 -15.10 -3.30
CA PHE A 36 -12.79 -13.76 -3.10
C PHE A 36 -11.80 -12.93 -2.29
N VAL A 37 -11.71 -11.67 -2.63
CA VAL A 37 -11.06 -10.71 -1.76
C VAL A 37 -12.16 -9.94 -1.03
N VAL A 38 -12.23 -10.13 0.28
CA VAL A 38 -13.06 -9.29 1.16
C VAL A 38 -12.34 -7.95 1.29
N LEU A 39 -12.96 -6.90 0.83
CA LEU A 39 -12.43 -5.52 0.92
C LEU A 39 -13.24 -4.76 1.95
N GLY A 40 -12.84 -4.81 3.22
CA GLY A 40 -13.28 -3.88 4.25
C GLY A 40 -14.80 -3.75 4.52
N ASP A 41 -15.62 -4.29 3.63
CA ASP A 41 -17.07 -4.43 3.75
C ASP A 41 -17.34 -5.91 3.94
N ASP A 42 -18.41 -6.28 4.62
CA ASP A 42 -18.88 -7.66 4.81
C ASP A 42 -19.29 -8.39 3.51
N LYS A 43 -18.97 -7.79 2.36
CA LYS A 43 -19.38 -8.30 1.04
C LYS A 43 -18.19 -8.90 0.29
N PRO A 44 -18.24 -10.19 -0.06
CA PRO A 44 -17.27 -10.81 -0.94
C PRO A 44 -17.15 -10.04 -2.26
N THR A 45 -15.95 -9.87 -2.75
CA THR A 45 -15.69 -9.14 -4.00
C THR A 45 -15.00 -10.06 -4.99
N ILE A 46 -15.60 -10.22 -6.17
CA ILE A 46 -14.99 -10.91 -7.31
C ILE A 46 -14.23 -9.90 -8.15
N ARG A 47 -12.97 -10.20 -8.45
CA ARG A 47 -12.11 -9.38 -9.27
C ARG A 47 -12.00 -9.92 -10.67
N LEU A 48 -12.38 -9.09 -11.63
CA LEU A 48 -12.41 -9.41 -13.06
C LEU A 48 -11.11 -8.98 -13.73
N LYS A 49 -10.52 -9.84 -14.55
CA LYS A 49 -9.32 -9.52 -15.34
C LYS A 49 -9.62 -8.44 -16.37
N LYS A 50 -8.58 -7.74 -16.86
CA LYS A 50 -8.68 -6.62 -17.80
C LYS A 50 -9.39 -6.98 -19.10
N ASP A 51 -9.17 -8.17 -19.60
CA ASP A 51 -9.71 -8.74 -20.84
C ASP A 51 -11.00 -9.55 -20.63
N ASP A 52 -11.55 -9.55 -19.42
CA ASP A 52 -12.77 -10.27 -19.10
C ASP A 52 -13.98 -9.53 -19.69
N GLU A 53 -14.82 -10.27 -20.41
CA GLU A 53 -16.03 -9.72 -21.01
C GLU A 53 -17.00 -9.16 -19.97
N VAL A 54 -17.07 -9.77 -18.79
CA VAL A 54 -17.90 -9.29 -17.68
C VAL A 54 -17.44 -7.92 -17.21
N LEU A 55 -16.12 -7.66 -17.18
CA LEU A 55 -15.58 -6.34 -16.88
C LEU A 55 -15.98 -5.31 -17.92
N ARG A 56 -15.99 -5.68 -19.19
CA ARG A 56 -16.45 -4.80 -20.27
C ARG A 56 -17.92 -4.40 -20.09
N LEU A 57 -18.77 -5.38 -19.76
CA LEU A 57 -20.20 -5.12 -19.51
C LEU A 57 -20.42 -4.26 -18.26
N LEU A 58 -19.63 -4.49 -17.22
CA LEU A 58 -19.65 -3.68 -16.00
C LEU A 58 -19.27 -2.21 -16.29
N LYS A 59 -18.22 -1.99 -17.09
CA LYS A 59 -17.79 -0.64 -17.47
C LYS A 59 -18.79 0.10 -18.34
N GLN A 60 -19.53 -0.65 -19.15
CA GLN A 60 -20.59 -0.11 -20.00
C GLN A 60 -21.90 0.13 -19.24
N GLY A 61 -21.96 -0.19 -17.94
CA GLY A 61 -23.18 -0.10 -17.15
C GLY A 61 -24.29 -1.09 -17.59
N VAL A 62 -23.92 -2.14 -18.32
CA VAL A 62 -24.86 -3.18 -18.77
C VAL A 62 -25.22 -4.13 -17.64
N ILE A 63 -24.30 -4.34 -16.71
CA ILE A 63 -24.50 -5.10 -15.47
C ILE A 63 -24.11 -4.24 -14.27
N PRO A 64 -24.78 -4.38 -13.13
CA PRO A 64 -24.42 -3.65 -11.91
C PRO A 64 -23.12 -4.19 -11.32
N ASP A 65 -22.50 -3.40 -10.45
CA ASP A 65 -21.31 -3.79 -9.71
C ASP A 65 -21.60 -4.65 -8.47
N GLN A 66 -22.88 -4.89 -8.18
CA GLN A 66 -23.33 -5.76 -7.06
C GLN A 66 -24.50 -6.62 -7.53
N PHE A 67 -24.56 -7.84 -7.00
CA PHE A 67 -25.68 -8.74 -7.21
C PHE A 67 -25.91 -9.66 -6.01
N GLU A 68 -27.12 -10.14 -5.85
CA GLU A 68 -27.53 -11.07 -4.81
C GLU A 68 -27.52 -12.51 -5.33
N MET A 69 -26.89 -13.41 -4.57
CA MET A 69 -26.94 -14.84 -4.84
C MET A 69 -28.23 -15.46 -4.33
N GLU A 70 -28.58 -16.68 -4.78
CA GLU A 70 -29.78 -17.42 -4.34
C GLU A 70 -29.84 -17.64 -2.83
N ASN A 71 -28.69 -17.68 -2.16
CA ASN A 71 -28.59 -17.80 -0.71
C ASN A 71 -28.68 -16.45 0.04
N GLY A 72 -29.03 -15.37 -0.62
CA GLY A 72 -29.12 -14.04 -0.05
C GLY A 72 -27.80 -13.29 0.12
N GLN A 73 -26.66 -13.91 -0.28
CA GLN A 73 -25.35 -13.29 -0.14
C GLN A 73 -25.15 -12.23 -1.22
N MET A 74 -24.77 -11.02 -0.79
CA MET A 74 -24.40 -9.94 -1.69
C MET A 74 -22.96 -10.10 -2.17
N ILE A 75 -22.76 -10.04 -3.49
CA ILE A 75 -21.46 -10.14 -4.15
C ILE A 75 -21.18 -8.84 -4.90
N ARG A 76 -19.93 -8.35 -4.83
CA ARG A 76 -19.48 -7.18 -5.58
C ARG A 76 -18.57 -7.59 -6.74
N LEU A 77 -18.76 -6.96 -7.90
CA LEU A 77 -17.86 -7.10 -9.06
C LEU A 77 -16.94 -5.90 -9.15
N ARG A 78 -15.65 -6.13 -9.31
CA ARG A 78 -14.67 -5.04 -9.56
C ARG A 78 -13.65 -5.47 -10.61
N GLY A 79 -13.24 -4.53 -11.45
CA GLY A 79 -12.16 -4.75 -12.39
C GLY A 79 -10.80 -4.85 -11.69
N LEU A 80 -9.98 -5.78 -12.14
CA LEU A 80 -8.58 -5.89 -11.73
C LEU A 80 -7.74 -4.66 -12.13
N GLU A 81 -8.24 -3.81 -13.04
CA GLU A 81 -7.54 -2.58 -13.43
C GLU A 81 -7.36 -1.60 -12.27
N LYS A 82 -8.34 -1.55 -11.37
CA LYS A 82 -8.21 -0.81 -10.12
C LYS A 82 -7.36 -1.54 -9.09
N THR A 83 -7.00 -2.77 -9.35
CA THR A 83 -5.98 -3.52 -8.60
C THR A 83 -4.59 -3.39 -9.21
N GLY A 84 -4.42 -2.69 -10.30
CA GLY A 84 -3.15 -2.06 -10.62
C GLY A 84 -2.73 -1.11 -9.49
N ASP A 85 -3.69 -0.59 -8.75
CA ASP A 85 -3.48 0.03 -7.45
C ASP A 85 -3.06 -0.98 -6.35
N PHE A 86 -3.32 -2.26 -6.55
CA PHE A 86 -2.74 -3.38 -5.82
C PHE A 86 -1.53 -3.95 -6.56
N GLY A 87 -0.81 -3.09 -7.27
CA GLY A 87 0.45 -3.36 -7.94
C GLY A 87 0.45 -4.70 -8.64
N GLY A 88 0.28 -4.79 -9.92
CA GLY A 88 0.49 -5.92 -10.78
C GLY A 88 1.05 -7.20 -10.14
N LYS A 89 1.81 -7.99 -10.85
CA LYS A 89 2.49 -9.20 -10.30
C LYS A 89 3.24 -9.00 -8.97
N GLY A 90 3.51 -7.74 -8.58
CA GLY A 90 4.17 -7.40 -7.33
C GLY A 90 3.28 -7.43 -6.08
N ALA A 91 1.97 -7.13 -6.15
CA ALA A 91 1.16 -7.00 -4.92
C ALA A 91 0.83 -8.36 -4.27
N GLY A 92 0.56 -9.38 -5.07
CA GLY A 92 0.37 -10.74 -4.53
C GLY A 92 1.65 -11.34 -3.93
N PHE A 93 2.82 -10.87 -4.37
CA PHE A 93 4.11 -11.21 -3.76
C PHE A 93 4.37 -10.40 -2.49
N SER A 94 3.98 -9.12 -2.45
CA SER A 94 4.13 -8.26 -1.26
C SER A 94 3.36 -8.83 -0.08
N THR A 95 2.08 -9.15 -0.24
CA THR A 95 1.27 -9.73 0.83
C THR A 95 1.84 -11.06 1.34
N ARG A 96 2.33 -11.93 0.45
CA ARG A 96 2.97 -13.20 0.86
C ARG A 96 4.27 -12.99 1.63
N ASP A 97 5.06 -12.02 1.21
CA ASP A 97 6.32 -11.69 1.90
C ASP A 97 6.03 -11.07 3.28
N GLU A 98 5.00 -10.23 3.39
CA GLU A 98 4.53 -9.64 4.64
C GLU A 98 3.97 -10.71 5.59
N ASP A 99 3.14 -11.64 5.09
CA ASP A 99 2.61 -12.78 5.86
C ASP A 99 3.73 -13.71 6.34
N ALA A 100 4.73 -13.98 5.49
CA ALA A 100 5.88 -14.80 5.84
C ALA A 100 6.74 -14.11 6.93
N ALA A 101 6.98 -12.80 6.81
CA ALA A 101 7.69 -12.02 7.79
C ALA A 101 6.97 -12.02 9.15
N LEU A 102 5.66 -11.82 9.14
CA LEU A 102 4.83 -11.85 10.35
C LEU A 102 4.82 -13.25 10.98
N GLY A 103 4.74 -14.31 10.18
CA GLY A 103 4.85 -15.69 10.66
C GLY A 103 6.19 -15.94 11.35
N SER A 104 7.29 -15.52 10.72
CA SER A 104 8.64 -15.64 11.28
C SER A 104 8.81 -14.85 12.59
N ILE A 105 8.29 -13.61 12.66
CA ILE A 105 8.29 -12.84 13.91
C ILE A 105 7.58 -13.61 15.02
N ASN A 106 6.35 -14.08 14.75
CA ASN A 106 5.55 -14.73 15.77
C ASN A 106 6.16 -16.07 16.25
N GLU A 107 6.81 -16.83 15.36
CA GLU A 107 7.54 -18.05 15.76
C GLU A 107 8.73 -17.75 16.68
N MET A 108 9.53 -16.77 16.35
CA MET A 108 10.66 -16.35 17.19
C MET A 108 10.18 -15.72 18.50
N PHE A 109 9.15 -14.90 18.41
CA PHE A 109 8.57 -14.23 19.58
C PHE A 109 7.95 -15.21 20.56
N ALA A 110 7.28 -16.28 20.08
CA ALA A 110 6.75 -17.33 20.95
C ALA A 110 7.83 -18.01 21.78
N LYS A 111 9.03 -18.24 21.20
CA LYS A 111 10.18 -18.78 21.92
C LYS A 111 10.70 -17.80 22.98
N LEU A 112 10.75 -16.50 22.64
CA LEU A 112 11.20 -15.45 23.56
C LEU A 112 10.21 -15.24 24.71
N LYS A 113 8.91 -15.28 24.40
CA LYS A 113 7.83 -15.04 25.37
C LYS A 113 7.68 -16.21 26.34
N GLY A 114 7.81 -17.46 25.87
CA GLY A 114 7.53 -18.66 26.68
C GLY A 114 6.10 -18.62 27.23
N ASP A 115 5.95 -18.95 28.51
CA ASP A 115 4.65 -19.00 29.21
C ASP A 115 4.16 -17.64 29.74
N LYS A 116 4.89 -16.55 29.51
CA LYS A 116 4.49 -15.21 29.93
C LYS A 116 3.33 -14.69 29.09
N GLU A 117 2.44 -13.89 29.67
CA GLU A 117 1.35 -13.25 28.93
C GLU A 117 1.91 -12.21 27.93
N GLU A 118 2.89 -11.42 28.35
CA GLU A 118 3.58 -10.41 27.54
C GLU A 118 5.05 -10.28 27.97
N VAL A 119 5.88 -9.71 27.11
CA VAL A 119 7.29 -9.42 27.41
C VAL A 119 7.68 -8.04 26.87
N PRO A 120 8.61 -7.34 27.53
CA PRO A 120 9.10 -6.05 27.05
C PRO A 120 10.00 -6.25 25.83
N ILE A 121 9.64 -5.60 24.72
CA ILE A 121 10.35 -5.62 23.44
C ILE A 121 10.73 -4.20 23.05
N ASP A 122 11.97 -3.99 22.64
CA ASP A 122 12.42 -2.75 22.01
C ASP A 122 12.02 -2.78 20.52
N ILE A 123 11.14 -1.87 20.14
CA ILE A 123 10.69 -1.67 18.77
C ILE A 123 10.97 -0.23 18.36
N GLY A 124 11.98 -0.04 17.52
CA GLY A 124 12.36 1.28 17.03
C GLY A 124 12.91 2.22 18.13
N GLY A 125 13.57 1.68 19.16
CA GLY A 125 14.11 2.43 20.29
C GLY A 125 13.07 2.73 21.38
N ARG A 126 11.87 2.16 21.29
CA ARG A 126 10.81 2.28 22.28
C ARG A 126 10.49 0.90 22.87
N THR A 127 10.65 0.73 24.16
CA THR A 127 10.30 -0.52 24.86
C THR A 127 8.82 -0.55 25.16
N VAL A 128 8.13 -1.57 24.67
CA VAL A 128 6.69 -1.81 24.86
C VAL A 128 6.45 -3.25 25.30
N ASN A 129 5.41 -3.49 26.09
CA ASN A 129 4.99 -4.83 26.42
C ASN A 129 4.24 -5.45 25.25
N VAL A 130 4.63 -6.63 24.81
CA VAL A 130 4.07 -7.32 23.65
C VAL A 130 3.54 -8.69 24.04
N ALA A 131 2.31 -8.99 23.64
CA ALA A 131 1.71 -10.31 23.75
C ALA A 131 1.76 -11.07 22.42
N LYS A 132 1.61 -10.37 21.29
CA LYS A 132 1.69 -10.94 19.92
C LYS A 132 1.88 -9.85 18.86
N PHE A 133 2.23 -10.27 17.66
CA PHE A 133 2.23 -9.41 16.45
C PHE A 133 1.08 -9.81 15.53
N VAL A 134 0.42 -8.83 14.92
CA VAL A 134 -0.74 -9.02 14.04
C VAL A 134 -0.65 -8.14 12.80
N THR A 135 -1.31 -8.54 11.71
CA THR A 135 -1.40 -7.76 10.46
C THR A 135 -2.14 -6.45 10.71
N THR A 136 -1.67 -5.34 10.15
CA THR A 136 -2.40 -4.08 10.17
C THR A 136 -3.38 -4.03 8.99
N PRO A 137 -4.71 -3.96 9.24
CA PRO A 137 -5.69 -4.00 8.17
C PRO A 137 -5.75 -2.70 7.38
N GLY A 138 -6.12 -2.81 6.09
CA GLY A 138 -6.29 -1.67 5.19
C GLY A 138 -5.04 -1.35 4.36
N THR A 139 -4.80 -0.08 4.11
CA THR A 139 -3.63 0.44 3.37
C THR A 139 -2.88 1.52 4.16
N PRO A 140 -2.59 1.31 5.45
CA PRO A 140 -1.81 2.26 6.24
C PRO A 140 -0.32 2.17 5.89
N LYS A 141 0.49 2.95 6.60
CA LYS A 141 1.96 2.86 6.50
C LYS A 141 2.50 1.61 7.18
N SER A 142 1.85 1.15 8.26
CA SER A 142 2.19 -0.06 8.99
C SER A 142 1.72 -1.31 8.25
N ASP A 143 2.57 -2.29 8.10
CA ASP A 143 2.24 -3.59 7.50
C ASP A 143 1.78 -4.57 8.61
N PHE A 144 2.36 -4.48 9.81
CA PHE A 144 1.93 -5.19 11.01
C PHE A 144 2.21 -4.38 12.29
N HIS A 145 1.56 -4.78 13.38
CA HIS A 145 1.71 -4.10 14.67
C HIS A 145 1.78 -5.09 15.84
N ALA A 146 2.35 -4.62 16.95
CA ALA A 146 2.39 -5.34 18.21
C ALA A 146 1.18 -4.97 19.05
N VAL A 147 0.63 -5.96 19.78
CA VAL A 147 -0.43 -5.75 20.78
C VAL A 147 0.00 -6.28 22.13
N ASP A 148 -0.44 -5.63 23.21
CA ASP A 148 -0.25 -6.05 24.58
C ASP A 148 -1.23 -7.17 25.01
N ALA A 149 -1.17 -7.62 26.26
CA ALA A 149 -2.07 -8.64 26.80
C ALA A 149 -3.53 -8.17 26.90
N ALA A 150 -3.76 -6.86 27.00
CA ALA A 150 -5.09 -6.27 27.02
C ALA A 150 -5.67 -6.09 25.61
N GLY A 151 -4.86 -6.33 24.54
CA GLY A 151 -5.27 -6.17 23.15
C GLY A 151 -5.08 -4.75 22.60
N ASN A 152 -4.39 -3.86 23.32
CA ASN A 152 -4.09 -2.53 22.82
C ASN A 152 -2.96 -2.59 21.79
N GLU A 153 -3.07 -1.82 20.70
CA GLU A 153 -1.99 -1.62 19.72
C GLU A 153 -0.87 -0.78 20.36
N VAL A 154 0.35 -1.33 20.47
CA VAL A 154 1.44 -0.71 21.23
C VAL A 154 2.64 -0.29 20.40
N ALA A 155 2.85 -0.86 19.21
CA ALA A 155 3.88 -0.44 18.26
C ALA A 155 3.53 -0.85 16.83
N TRP A 156 4.02 -0.06 15.85
CA TRP A 156 3.70 -0.22 14.43
C TRP A 156 4.97 -0.38 13.60
N ILE A 157 4.95 -1.35 12.68
CA ILE A 157 6.10 -1.75 11.90
C ILE A 157 5.76 -1.76 10.42
N SER A 158 6.61 -1.14 9.59
CA SER A 158 6.56 -1.28 8.13
C SER A 158 7.65 -2.25 7.69
N HIS A 159 7.30 -3.17 6.80
CA HIS A 159 8.21 -4.17 6.27
C HIS A 159 8.55 -3.90 4.81
N LYS A 160 9.81 -4.09 4.45
CA LYS A 160 10.32 -3.96 3.10
C LYS A 160 11.10 -5.20 2.71
N LYS A 161 11.01 -5.55 1.44
CA LYS A 161 11.64 -6.75 0.89
C LYS A 161 13.14 -6.58 0.65
N GLY A 162 13.84 -7.72 0.66
CA GLY A 162 15.24 -7.82 0.29
C GLY A 162 16.19 -7.14 1.28
N SER A 163 17.45 -6.89 0.85
CA SER A 163 18.49 -6.33 1.72
C SER A 163 19.18 -5.09 1.16
N ARG A 164 18.91 -4.73 -0.09
CA ARG A 164 19.57 -3.61 -0.80
C ARG A 164 18.57 -2.50 -1.07
N ALA A 165 19.03 -1.26 -1.22
CA ALA A 165 18.18 -0.12 -1.53
C ALA A 165 17.30 -0.34 -2.78
N LYS A 166 17.80 -1.01 -3.81
CA LYS A 166 17.05 -1.35 -5.02
C LYS A 166 15.89 -2.33 -4.81
N ASP A 167 15.97 -3.16 -3.78
CA ASP A 167 14.95 -4.16 -3.45
C ASP A 167 13.86 -3.55 -2.55
N PHE A 168 14.15 -2.43 -1.89
CA PHE A 168 13.30 -1.75 -0.93
C PHE A 168 11.96 -1.23 -1.53
N GLY A 169 11.97 -0.82 -2.79
CA GLY A 169 10.83 -0.19 -3.43
C GLY A 169 10.76 1.31 -3.11
N GLN A 170 9.61 1.79 -2.65
CA GLN A 170 9.42 3.21 -2.32
C GLN A 170 9.25 3.42 -0.82
N TRP A 171 9.73 4.57 -0.32
CA TRP A 171 9.40 5.05 1.02
C TRP A 171 7.93 5.43 1.15
N GLY A 172 7.39 6.21 0.22
CA GLY A 172 5.99 6.64 0.20
C GLY A 172 5.57 7.30 -1.12
N GLY A 173 4.27 7.33 -1.38
CA GLY A 173 3.65 8.12 -2.43
C GLY A 173 3.53 9.59 -1.99
N MET A 174 3.57 10.50 -2.98
CA MET A 174 3.45 11.94 -2.78
C MET A 174 2.46 12.51 -3.80
N SER A 175 1.22 12.00 -3.81
CA SER A 175 0.18 12.58 -4.67
C SER A 175 -0.49 13.76 -3.97
N ASP A 176 -1.04 14.68 -4.76
CA ASP A 176 -1.81 15.82 -4.24
C ASP A 176 -2.88 15.38 -3.25
N ARG A 177 -3.56 14.26 -3.56
CA ARG A 177 -4.64 13.73 -2.75
C ARG A 177 -4.14 13.14 -1.43
N GLU A 178 -3.07 12.35 -1.48
CA GLU A 178 -2.51 11.67 -0.31
C GLU A 178 -1.89 12.67 0.68
N MET A 179 -1.35 13.76 0.14
CA MET A 179 -0.64 14.76 0.92
C MET A 179 -1.51 15.92 1.40
N LYS A 180 -2.81 15.97 1.06
CA LYS A 180 -3.68 17.10 1.41
C LYS A 180 -3.66 17.43 2.90
N THR A 181 -3.92 16.45 3.75
CA THR A 181 -3.89 16.62 5.22
C THR A 181 -2.49 16.92 5.76
N VAL A 182 -1.45 16.40 5.10
CA VAL A 182 -0.06 16.71 5.46
C VAL A 182 0.27 18.16 5.15
N TYR A 183 -0.19 18.68 4.02
CA TYR A 183 0.04 20.06 3.62
C TYR A 183 -0.68 21.08 4.50
N GLU A 184 -1.81 20.71 5.07
CA GLU A 184 -2.52 21.53 6.05
C GLU A 184 -1.75 21.64 7.38
N ARG A 185 -1.07 20.57 7.78
CA ARG A 185 -0.26 20.52 9.01
C ARG A 185 1.16 21.05 8.84
N PHE A 186 1.74 20.88 7.67
CA PHE A 186 3.13 21.16 7.36
C PHE A 186 3.27 21.87 6.01
N PRO A 187 2.95 23.18 5.93
CA PRO A 187 3.02 23.95 4.67
C PRO A 187 4.40 23.91 3.99
N GLU A 188 5.48 23.88 4.79
CA GLU A 188 6.85 23.83 4.31
C GLU A 188 7.18 22.55 3.53
N ALA A 189 6.53 21.42 3.88
CA ALA A 189 6.65 20.17 3.13
C ALA A 189 5.99 20.28 1.75
N LYS A 190 4.86 21.01 1.67
CA LYS A 190 4.18 21.31 0.41
C LYS A 190 5.05 22.16 -0.49
N GLU A 191 5.67 23.22 0.04
CA GLU A 191 6.52 24.14 -0.73
C GLU A 191 7.67 23.38 -1.41
N GLU A 192 8.31 22.45 -0.71
CA GLU A 192 9.41 21.67 -1.30
C GLU A 192 8.94 20.80 -2.47
N ILE A 193 7.80 20.12 -2.33
CA ILE A 193 7.24 19.28 -3.40
C ILE A 193 6.81 20.14 -4.59
N LEU A 194 6.15 21.28 -4.36
CA LEU A 194 5.72 22.18 -5.42
C LEU A 194 6.91 22.80 -6.14
N ALA A 195 7.99 23.17 -5.42
CA ALA A 195 9.23 23.66 -6.02
C ALA A 195 9.89 22.58 -6.89
N PHE A 196 9.85 21.31 -6.47
CA PHE A 196 10.34 20.22 -7.30
C PHE A 196 9.46 20.00 -8.53
N ALA A 197 8.13 19.97 -8.36
CA ALA A 197 7.17 19.84 -9.47
C ALA A 197 7.34 20.97 -10.49
N LYS A 198 7.47 22.22 -10.04
CA LYS A 198 7.73 23.37 -10.89
C LYS A 198 9.00 23.17 -11.72
N THR A 199 10.10 22.76 -11.12
CA THR A 199 11.35 22.49 -11.85
C THR A 199 11.13 21.40 -12.94
N VAL A 200 10.37 20.36 -12.63
CA VAL A 200 10.04 19.31 -13.62
C VAL A 200 9.20 19.89 -14.76
N ILE A 201 8.20 20.73 -14.46
CA ILE A 201 7.36 21.42 -15.46
C ILE A 201 8.25 22.24 -16.40
N ASP A 202 9.08 23.12 -15.83
CA ASP A 202 9.95 24.01 -16.58
C ASP A 202 10.93 23.26 -17.50
N MET A 203 11.33 22.04 -17.11
CA MET A 203 12.24 21.19 -17.88
C MET A 203 11.57 20.30 -18.93
N THR A 204 10.26 20.11 -18.85
CA THR A 204 9.54 19.06 -19.62
C THR A 204 8.30 19.59 -20.33
N ASP A 205 8.10 20.91 -20.33
CA ASP A 205 6.86 21.55 -20.82
C ASP A 205 5.60 20.90 -20.21
N GLY A 206 5.69 20.49 -18.94
CA GLY A 206 4.59 19.90 -18.18
C GLY A 206 4.29 18.43 -18.50
N GLN A 207 5.11 17.76 -19.30
CA GLN A 207 4.92 16.33 -19.61
C GLN A 207 6.23 15.55 -19.43
N ILE A 208 6.26 14.63 -18.46
CA ILE A 208 7.46 13.82 -18.23
C ILE A 208 7.68 12.81 -19.38
N PRO A 209 8.87 12.76 -19.99
CA PRO A 209 9.16 11.81 -21.06
C PRO A 209 9.13 10.37 -20.59
N ARG A 210 8.77 9.45 -21.49
CA ARG A 210 8.78 8.00 -21.19
C ARG A 210 10.16 7.54 -20.70
N ALA A 211 10.16 6.59 -19.77
CA ALA A 211 11.36 5.99 -19.18
C ALA A 211 12.29 7.00 -18.47
N THR A 212 11.81 8.22 -18.18
CA THR A 212 12.58 9.24 -17.49
C THR A 212 12.23 9.27 -16.01
N THR A 213 13.24 9.53 -15.18
CA THR A 213 13.13 9.75 -13.73
C THR A 213 13.99 10.94 -13.35
N TYR A 214 13.33 11.99 -12.86
CA TYR A 214 13.99 13.13 -12.23
C TYR A 214 14.03 12.90 -10.72
N ALA A 215 15.11 13.31 -10.09
CA ALA A 215 15.26 13.20 -8.64
C ALA A 215 15.81 14.47 -8.02
N ARG A 216 15.47 14.69 -6.75
CA ARG A 216 15.96 15.78 -5.91
C ARG A 216 16.14 15.29 -4.49
N GLU A 217 17.21 15.72 -3.83
CA GLU A 217 17.38 15.49 -2.39
C GLU A 217 16.29 16.22 -1.60
N ILE A 218 15.77 15.57 -0.55
CA ILE A 218 14.78 16.18 0.34
C ILE A 218 15.53 16.99 1.38
N LYS A 219 15.33 18.29 1.38
CA LYS A 219 15.92 19.22 2.36
C LYS A 219 15.07 19.36 3.61
N ASN A 220 13.75 19.30 3.48
CA ASN A 220 12.82 19.44 4.58
C ASN A 220 12.76 18.16 5.43
N GLY A 221 13.13 18.27 6.71
CA GLY A 221 13.16 17.11 7.64
C GLY A 221 11.77 16.53 7.92
N ILE A 222 10.72 17.35 7.88
CA ILE A 222 9.33 16.89 8.07
C ILE A 222 8.89 16.04 6.86
N LEU A 223 9.12 16.53 5.64
CA LEU A 223 8.81 15.77 4.43
C LEU A 223 9.56 14.43 4.38
N ARG A 224 10.82 14.44 4.78
CA ARG A 224 11.64 13.23 4.92
C ARG A 224 11.02 12.24 5.91
N GLY A 225 10.66 12.69 7.10
CA GLY A 225 10.04 11.86 8.13
C GLY A 225 8.69 11.30 7.72
N ILE A 226 7.84 12.12 7.09
CA ILE A 226 6.54 11.70 6.55
C ILE A 226 6.71 10.58 5.51
N ALA A 227 7.68 10.71 4.62
CA ALA A 227 7.94 9.68 3.62
C ALA A 227 8.35 8.35 4.24
N ILE A 228 9.23 8.39 5.25
CA ILE A 228 9.79 7.20 5.90
C ILE A 228 8.78 6.56 6.86
N TYR A 229 8.20 7.36 7.76
CA TYR A 229 7.43 6.84 8.90
C TYR A 229 5.92 6.99 8.73
N GLY A 230 5.46 7.80 7.79
CA GLY A 230 4.04 7.97 7.46
C GLY A 230 3.50 9.38 7.72
N ILE A 231 2.27 9.61 7.24
CA ILE A 231 1.60 10.93 7.30
C ILE A 231 1.32 11.42 8.73
N GLY A 232 1.39 10.54 9.71
CA GLY A 232 1.28 10.86 11.15
C GLY A 232 2.59 11.30 11.80
N PHE A 233 3.68 11.42 11.06
CA PHE A 233 5.00 11.82 11.58
C PHE A 233 4.93 13.07 12.47
N LYS A 234 5.73 13.11 13.54
CA LYS A 234 5.67 14.10 14.64
C LYS A 234 4.42 14.00 15.53
N GLY A 235 3.52 13.04 15.31
CA GLY A 235 2.47 12.70 16.25
C GLY A 235 2.81 11.44 17.05
N GLU A 236 1.85 10.95 17.81
CA GLU A 236 1.97 9.69 18.53
C GLU A 236 2.18 8.52 17.56
N PRO A 237 2.91 7.47 17.96
CA PRO A 237 3.01 6.25 17.19
C PRO A 237 1.65 5.69 16.82
N SER A 238 1.49 5.26 15.58
CA SER A 238 0.22 4.78 15.03
C SER A 238 0.44 4.03 13.72
N LYS A 239 -0.61 3.43 13.19
CA LYS A 239 -0.58 2.81 11.86
C LYS A 239 -0.16 3.77 10.72
N GLN A 240 -0.17 5.08 10.95
CA GLN A 240 0.28 6.13 10.02
C GLN A 240 1.54 6.87 10.51
N ASN A 241 2.13 6.40 11.61
CA ASN A 241 3.41 6.88 12.15
C ASN A 241 4.14 5.69 12.78
N VAL A 242 4.82 4.90 11.93
CA VAL A 242 5.43 3.65 12.37
C VAL A 242 6.67 3.88 13.24
N ASP A 243 6.87 3.03 14.21
CA ASP A 243 8.03 3.03 15.11
C ASP A 243 9.28 2.54 14.38
N LEU A 244 9.10 1.57 13.48
CA LEU A 244 10.20 0.83 12.86
C LEU A 244 9.89 0.49 11.41
N VAL A 245 10.89 0.64 10.54
CA VAL A 245 10.88 0.11 9.18
C VAL A 245 11.95 -0.97 9.09
N LEU A 246 11.54 -2.21 8.83
CA LEU A 246 12.40 -3.37 8.67
C LEU A 246 12.62 -3.68 7.18
N GLN A 247 13.81 -4.11 6.81
CA GLN A 247 14.07 -4.66 5.48
C GLN A 247 14.73 -6.03 5.58
N GLY A 248 14.22 -7.00 4.84
CA GLY A 248 14.65 -8.40 4.93
C GLY A 248 13.93 -9.17 6.03
N ASP A 249 14.52 -10.26 6.49
CA ASP A 249 13.87 -11.11 7.49
C ASP A 249 13.95 -10.47 8.87
N PRO A 250 12.82 -10.34 9.58
CA PRO A 250 12.82 -9.86 10.94
C PRO A 250 13.48 -10.86 11.89
N VAL A 251 14.23 -10.36 12.86
CA VAL A 251 14.92 -11.17 13.87
C VAL A 251 14.88 -10.45 15.23
N PHE A 252 15.09 -11.21 16.31
CA PHE A 252 15.27 -10.65 17.66
C PHE A 252 16.75 -10.71 18.06
N ASP A 253 17.32 -9.56 18.41
CA ASP A 253 18.61 -9.44 19.08
C ASP A 253 18.33 -9.18 20.57
N GLY A 254 18.40 -10.23 21.37
CA GLY A 254 17.85 -10.21 22.72
C GLY A 254 16.36 -9.90 22.73
N ASN A 255 15.97 -8.78 23.33
CA ASN A 255 14.60 -8.27 23.31
C ASN A 255 14.36 -7.14 22.29
N LYS A 256 15.31 -6.89 21.39
CA LYS A 256 15.18 -5.86 20.36
C LYS A 256 14.74 -6.47 19.03
N LEU A 257 13.66 -5.94 18.43
CA LEU A 257 13.24 -6.32 17.08
C LEU A 257 14.09 -5.57 16.05
N VAL A 258 14.81 -6.32 15.23
CA VAL A 258 15.66 -5.84 14.14
C VAL A 258 15.40 -6.67 12.88
N SER A 259 16.22 -6.53 11.85
CA SER A 259 16.15 -7.34 10.64
C SER A 259 17.54 -7.82 10.21
N THR A 260 17.58 -8.85 9.36
CA THR A 260 18.82 -9.30 8.72
C THR A 260 19.38 -8.27 7.74
N GLY A 261 18.55 -7.35 7.26
CA GLY A 261 18.93 -6.19 6.46
C GLY A 261 18.88 -4.89 7.28
N PRO A 262 18.84 -3.75 6.59
CA PRO A 262 18.70 -2.45 7.26
C PRO A 262 17.37 -2.33 8.01
N HIS A 263 17.42 -1.58 9.11
CA HIS A 263 16.23 -1.14 9.83
C HIS A 263 16.36 0.33 10.21
N HIS A 264 15.23 1.01 10.28
CA HIS A 264 15.18 2.45 10.51
C HIS A 264 14.14 2.75 11.60
N SER A 265 14.61 3.29 12.69
CA SER A 265 13.80 3.67 13.86
C SER A 265 13.24 5.07 13.68
N ASN A 266 12.01 5.31 14.12
CA ASN A 266 11.41 6.64 14.04
C ASN A 266 12.21 7.62 14.92
N GLY A 267 12.60 8.74 14.30
CA GLY A 267 13.48 9.74 14.91
C GLY A 267 14.94 9.65 14.50
N GLU A 268 15.39 8.52 13.91
CA GLU A 268 16.74 8.40 13.37
C GLU A 268 16.84 8.98 11.96
N ARG A 269 18.02 9.52 11.64
CA ARG A 269 18.31 9.99 10.28
C ARG A 269 18.74 8.82 9.41
N VAL A 270 18.02 8.63 8.31
CA VAL A 270 18.39 7.66 7.28
C VAL A 270 19.39 8.28 6.31
N GLU A 271 20.52 7.62 6.09
CA GLU A 271 21.64 8.11 5.27
C GLU A 271 22.11 7.06 4.25
N GLY A 272 23.10 7.45 3.45
CA GLY A 272 23.70 6.59 2.44
C GLY A 272 22.75 6.24 1.30
N GLU A 273 22.82 5.01 0.82
CA GLU A 273 21.98 4.53 -0.29
C GLU A 273 20.49 4.46 0.03
N PHE A 274 20.13 4.43 1.32
CA PHE A 274 18.75 4.44 1.79
C PHE A 274 18.20 5.84 2.01
N GLU A 275 19.02 6.87 1.89
CA GLU A 275 18.56 8.25 2.02
C GLU A 275 17.36 8.53 1.10
N PRO A 276 16.26 9.11 1.65
CA PRO A 276 15.08 9.38 0.85
C PRO A 276 15.32 10.55 -0.12
N VAL A 277 14.93 10.34 -1.38
CA VAL A 277 14.96 11.37 -2.43
C VAL A 277 13.59 11.49 -3.09
N LEU A 278 13.16 12.70 -3.40
CA LEU A 278 12.00 12.96 -4.24
C LEU A 278 12.27 12.45 -5.66
N MET A 279 11.30 11.75 -6.24
CA MET A 279 11.35 11.31 -7.62
C MET A 279 10.06 11.64 -8.36
N ALA A 280 10.20 12.20 -9.54
CA ALA A 280 9.14 12.31 -10.54
C ALA A 280 9.45 11.31 -11.67
N MET A 281 8.56 10.35 -11.86
CA MET A 281 8.78 9.24 -12.80
C MET A 281 7.64 9.15 -13.81
N TYR A 282 7.96 8.76 -15.05
CA TYR A 282 6.92 8.43 -16.01
C TYR A 282 6.06 7.25 -15.52
N LYS A 283 4.74 7.45 -15.52
CA LYS A 283 3.76 6.44 -15.09
C LYS A 283 2.45 6.50 -15.91
N GLY A 284 2.57 6.53 -17.22
CA GLY A 284 1.41 6.46 -18.13
C GLY A 284 0.49 7.68 -18.01
N ASP A 285 -0.81 7.43 -17.81
CA ASP A 285 -1.85 8.46 -17.84
C ASP A 285 -2.04 9.21 -16.51
N ARG A 286 -1.08 9.13 -15.60
CA ARG A 286 -1.16 9.87 -14.33
C ARG A 286 -0.86 11.34 -14.56
N ASP A 287 -1.63 12.18 -13.87
CA ASP A 287 -1.36 13.60 -13.75
C ASP A 287 -1.21 13.93 -12.26
N ASN A 288 -0.12 14.60 -11.90
CA ASN A 288 0.21 14.91 -10.51
C ASN A 288 0.98 16.21 -10.44
N PHE A 289 0.57 17.14 -9.59
CA PHE A 289 1.16 18.46 -9.46
C PHE A 289 1.31 19.22 -10.79
N GLY A 290 0.35 19.03 -11.73
CA GLY A 290 0.37 19.65 -13.05
C GLY A 290 1.39 19.05 -14.03
N VAL A 291 1.96 17.88 -13.73
CA VAL A 291 2.88 17.16 -14.62
C VAL A 291 2.21 15.93 -15.21
N LYS A 292 1.94 15.96 -16.50
CA LYS A 292 1.34 14.82 -17.23
C LYS A 292 2.30 13.64 -17.28
N GLY A 293 1.74 12.45 -17.12
CA GLY A 293 2.50 11.20 -17.13
C GLY A 293 3.33 10.98 -15.88
N ALA A 294 3.27 11.84 -14.87
CA ALA A 294 4.13 11.76 -13.70
C ALA A 294 3.52 11.05 -12.50
N ARG A 295 4.34 10.24 -11.83
CA ARG A 295 4.15 9.83 -10.46
C ARG A 295 5.24 10.48 -9.61
N PHE A 296 4.81 11.20 -8.58
CA PHE A 296 5.69 11.69 -7.52
C PHE A 296 5.74 10.68 -6.38
N SER A 297 6.92 10.36 -5.92
CA SER A 297 7.15 9.40 -4.82
C SER A 297 8.52 9.65 -4.19
N VAL A 298 8.71 9.12 -3.00
CA VAL A 298 10.02 9.10 -2.34
C VAL A 298 10.57 7.68 -2.41
N TYR A 299 11.81 7.58 -2.84
CA TYR A 299 12.57 6.33 -2.93
C TYR A 299 13.89 6.46 -2.19
N PRO A 300 14.50 5.34 -1.78
CA PRO A 300 15.92 5.35 -1.43
C PRO A 300 16.78 5.85 -2.59
N LYS A 301 17.82 6.61 -2.31
CA LYS A 301 18.77 7.15 -3.31
C LYS A 301 19.35 6.06 -4.21
N GLY A 302 19.70 4.89 -3.64
CA GLY A 302 20.13 3.70 -4.37
C GLY A 302 19.00 2.81 -4.87
N GLY A 303 17.74 3.19 -4.66
CA GLY A 303 16.58 2.32 -4.91
C GLY A 303 16.15 2.22 -6.35
N ARG A 304 16.57 3.16 -7.22
CA ARG A 304 16.13 3.21 -8.61
C ARG A 304 17.11 3.95 -9.50
N LYS A 305 17.16 3.55 -10.78
CA LYS A 305 17.92 4.32 -11.77
C LYS A 305 17.30 5.71 -11.93
N ILE A 306 18.11 6.72 -11.70
CA ILE A 306 17.76 8.14 -11.87
C ILE A 306 18.33 8.61 -13.19
N THR A 307 17.50 9.27 -14.02
CA THR A 307 17.93 9.82 -15.30
C THR A 307 18.66 11.15 -15.07
N LYS A 308 18.13 11.99 -14.18
CA LYS A 308 18.71 13.29 -13.86
C LYS A 308 18.38 13.73 -12.44
N TYR A 309 19.41 14.22 -11.72
CA TYR A 309 19.24 15.00 -10.49
C TYR A 309 19.02 16.48 -10.86
N ILE A 310 18.06 17.14 -10.18
CA ILE A 310 17.66 18.52 -10.45
C ILE A 310 17.43 19.31 -9.16
#